data_7a245579114499da4e9b83ce7d332263
#
_entry.id   7a245579114499da4e9b83ce7d332263
#
_cell.length_a   1.000
_cell.length_b   1.000
_cell.length_c   1.000
_cell.angle_alpha   90.00
_cell.angle_beta   90.00
_cell.angle_gamma   90.00
#
_symmetry.space_group_name_H-M   'P 1'
#
loop_
_entity.id
_entity.type
_entity.pdbx_description
1 polymer ?
#
loop_
_entity_poly.entity_id
_entity_poly.type
_entity_poly.pdbx_seq_one_letter_code
_entity_poly.pdbx_strand_id
1 'polypeptide(L)'
;MAYPQGFIQELKMRSPVQDVIGRYVELKRAGRNMVGRCPFHSEKTPSFTVFEDNFHCFGCGAGGDVITFTMRIENLDYRDAVQFLADRCGMTVPQDDKRFSNIEKPKLSRERAFSMNKAAARIFYENLASPEGQEAREYLAKRQLSAATIKRFGLGFAKNEFYDLHNKLNALGYTTEEIKENFLCGISQKSGKPFDMFRNRIMFPIIDTSGNVIAFGGRVMDDSKPKYLNSSDTVVFRKGKQLFALNYAKDALLGNVPSELIKPGEIILCEGYMDVIAMHQAGFTNAVATLGTAITSEHSRVVSRYAKTAYLAYDSDDAGKKAADKAMTLLNDVGVDTKIIRMHDAKDPDEYIKKFGAQSFSKLLGGSIGQIDFKLNSVLSKYNLNIPDDKLRAVDECCSVIASIYSEVKQDIYIQRLSEITGVKGDSIRSRIQRDKRKNNAKAVSVRKADMEKKTMHFDDKVNPEAISFPVAVEIEERIIGMLLLFPDLYAKCDALTESDFVTSFSARVFKAVISLYKDNITDLTSLNESFTPEEVSRIYDMRFKRSELTANGVEALNEQISALKREKDKSQAKTKNISSDEELMNLISNARKDKGIN
;
A
#
# COMPACT_ATOMS: atom_id res chain seq x y z
N MET A 1 -9.44 25.24 -14.98
CA MET A 1 -9.18 23.82 -15.31
C MET A 1 -7.74 23.69 -15.74
N ALA A 2 -6.99 22.70 -15.26
CA ALA A 2 -5.58 22.52 -15.58
C ALA A 2 -5.34 22.11 -17.05
N TYR A 3 -6.28 21.40 -17.66
CA TYR A 3 -6.18 20.89 -19.03
C TYR A 3 -7.45 21.19 -19.84
N PRO A 4 -7.30 21.39 -21.19
CA PRO A 4 -8.45 21.51 -22.07
C PRO A 4 -9.34 20.26 -21.96
N GLN A 5 -10.65 20.43 -21.90
CA GLN A 5 -11.61 19.33 -21.74
C GLN A 5 -11.50 18.29 -22.87
N GLY A 6 -11.26 18.73 -24.11
CA GLY A 6 -11.03 17.83 -25.25
C GLY A 6 -9.80 16.95 -25.08
N PHE A 7 -8.73 17.48 -24.47
CA PHE A 7 -7.52 16.68 -24.17
C PHE A 7 -7.81 15.56 -23.15
N ILE A 8 -8.52 15.88 -22.07
CA ILE A 8 -8.87 14.90 -21.04
C ILE A 8 -9.80 13.81 -21.61
N GLN A 9 -10.76 14.19 -22.45
CA GLN A 9 -11.64 13.21 -23.11
C GLN A 9 -10.85 12.28 -24.06
N GLU A 10 -9.93 12.84 -24.87
CA GLU A 10 -9.06 12.04 -25.74
C GLU A 10 -8.15 11.11 -24.93
N LEU A 11 -7.56 11.61 -23.83
CA LEU A 11 -6.73 10.81 -22.92
C LEU A 11 -7.54 9.62 -22.35
N LYS A 12 -8.74 9.82 -21.92
CA LYS A 12 -9.63 8.76 -21.40
C LYS A 12 -9.99 7.75 -22.49
N MET A 13 -10.30 8.19 -23.69
CA MET A 13 -10.55 7.29 -24.84
C MET A 13 -9.34 6.44 -25.20
N ARG A 14 -8.13 7.00 -25.14
CA ARG A 14 -6.86 6.27 -25.40
C ARG A 14 -6.39 5.44 -24.21
N SER A 15 -6.97 5.62 -23.04
CA SER A 15 -6.67 4.90 -21.82
C SER A 15 -7.92 4.24 -21.23
N PRO A 16 -8.52 3.23 -21.91
CA PRO A 16 -9.73 2.57 -21.43
C PRO A 16 -9.54 2.04 -20.01
N VAL A 17 -10.54 2.26 -19.17
CA VAL A 17 -10.49 1.91 -17.74
C VAL A 17 -10.13 0.43 -17.53
N GLN A 18 -10.71 -0.46 -18.34
CA GLN A 18 -10.47 -1.90 -18.27
C GLN A 18 -9.01 -2.26 -18.60
N ASP A 19 -8.41 -1.60 -19.60
CA ASP A 19 -7.03 -1.88 -20.03
C ASP A 19 -6.00 -1.36 -19.01
N VAL A 20 -6.31 -0.22 -18.39
CA VAL A 20 -5.44 0.35 -17.35
C VAL A 20 -5.53 -0.50 -16.09
N ILE A 21 -6.73 -0.79 -15.61
CA ILE A 21 -6.96 -1.56 -14.39
C ILE A 21 -6.51 -3.03 -14.54
N GLY A 22 -6.72 -3.63 -15.70
CA GLY A 22 -6.35 -5.02 -15.97
C GLY A 22 -4.86 -5.33 -15.82
N ARG A 23 -3.99 -4.30 -15.78
CA ARG A 23 -2.55 -4.47 -15.48
C ARG A 23 -2.24 -4.58 -14.00
N TYR A 24 -3.17 -4.17 -13.14
CA TYR A 24 -3.01 -4.16 -11.69
C TYR A 24 -3.90 -5.19 -10.99
N VAL A 25 -4.99 -5.59 -11.66
CA VAL A 25 -6.02 -6.46 -11.11
C VAL A 25 -6.37 -7.55 -12.11
N GLU A 26 -6.38 -8.80 -11.70
CA GLU A 26 -6.92 -9.90 -12.51
C GLU A 26 -8.44 -9.72 -12.63
N LEU A 27 -8.88 -9.34 -13.82
CA LEU A 27 -10.29 -9.07 -14.11
C LEU A 27 -10.95 -10.27 -14.81
N LYS A 28 -12.14 -10.66 -14.35
CA LYS A 28 -12.98 -11.68 -14.95
C LYS A 28 -14.28 -11.06 -15.47
N ARG A 29 -14.76 -11.52 -16.60
CA ARG A 29 -16.00 -11.02 -17.19
C ARG A 29 -17.22 -11.43 -16.36
N ALA A 30 -18.07 -10.46 -16.01
CA ALA A 30 -19.33 -10.68 -15.33
C ALA A 30 -20.43 -9.86 -16.04
N GLY A 31 -21.12 -10.49 -16.99
CA GLY A 31 -22.08 -9.82 -17.85
C GLY A 31 -21.43 -8.78 -18.77
N ARG A 32 -21.83 -7.51 -18.66
CA ARG A 32 -21.26 -6.38 -19.41
C ARG A 32 -20.02 -5.78 -18.74
N ASN A 33 -19.80 -6.09 -17.47
CA ASN A 33 -18.73 -5.51 -16.66
C ASN A 33 -17.59 -6.50 -16.45
N MET A 34 -16.47 -6.01 -15.92
CA MET A 34 -15.36 -6.83 -15.45
C MET A 34 -15.31 -6.77 -13.91
N VAL A 35 -15.00 -7.89 -13.27
CA VAL A 35 -14.96 -8.00 -11.79
C VAL A 35 -13.63 -8.59 -11.37
N GLY A 36 -13.05 -8.05 -10.30
CA GLY A 36 -11.80 -8.52 -9.71
C GLY A 36 -11.73 -8.27 -8.21
N ARG A 37 -10.61 -8.61 -7.60
CA ARG A 37 -10.34 -8.24 -6.20
C ARG A 37 -9.87 -6.80 -6.13
N CYS A 38 -10.37 -6.07 -5.15
CA CYS A 38 -10.03 -4.67 -4.99
C CYS A 38 -8.54 -4.47 -4.66
N PRO A 39 -7.82 -3.60 -5.37
CA PRO A 39 -6.43 -3.30 -5.06
C PRO A 39 -6.28 -2.34 -3.87
N PHE A 40 -7.39 -1.76 -3.36
CA PHE A 40 -7.38 -0.73 -2.33
C PHE A 40 -7.74 -1.24 -0.93
N HIS A 41 -8.31 -2.46 -0.82
CA HIS A 41 -8.56 -3.12 0.46
C HIS A 41 -8.41 -4.63 0.32
N SER A 42 -8.20 -5.33 1.43
CA SER A 42 -8.06 -6.79 1.45
C SER A 42 -9.42 -7.46 1.42
N GLU A 43 -9.66 -8.37 0.46
CA GLU A 43 -10.89 -9.13 0.34
C GLU A 43 -10.65 -10.54 -0.22
N LYS A 44 -11.53 -11.48 0.14
CA LYS A 44 -11.48 -12.87 -0.38
C LYS A 44 -12.38 -13.10 -1.58
N THR A 45 -13.51 -12.39 -1.62
CA THR A 45 -14.48 -12.45 -2.71
C THR A 45 -14.38 -11.16 -3.54
N PRO A 46 -14.36 -11.24 -4.87
CA PRO A 46 -14.30 -10.07 -5.72
C PRO A 46 -15.47 -9.13 -5.48
N SER A 47 -15.21 -7.88 -5.12
CA SER A 47 -16.20 -6.81 -4.98
C SER A 47 -15.87 -5.57 -5.81
N PHE A 48 -14.76 -5.62 -6.55
CA PHE A 48 -14.28 -4.53 -7.39
C PHE A 48 -14.81 -4.72 -8.81
N THR A 49 -15.68 -3.83 -9.23
CA THR A 49 -16.32 -3.87 -10.55
C THR A 49 -15.79 -2.74 -11.43
N VAL A 50 -15.40 -3.07 -12.66
CA VAL A 50 -14.95 -2.14 -13.68
C VAL A 50 -16.04 -2.05 -14.75
N PHE A 51 -16.56 -0.85 -14.95
CA PHE A 51 -17.53 -0.49 -15.95
C PHE A 51 -16.84 0.02 -17.21
N GLU A 52 -17.58 0.56 -18.15
CA GLU A 52 -17.04 1.07 -19.40
C GLU A 52 -16.12 2.28 -19.20
N ASP A 53 -16.51 3.23 -18.36
CA ASP A 53 -15.84 4.52 -18.14
C ASP A 53 -15.34 4.77 -16.71
N ASN A 54 -15.67 3.86 -15.79
CA ASN A 54 -15.34 4.02 -14.36
C ASN A 54 -15.18 2.67 -13.66
N PHE A 55 -14.78 2.71 -12.37
CA PHE A 55 -14.74 1.55 -11.49
C PHE A 55 -15.43 1.86 -10.17
N HIS A 56 -15.93 0.82 -9.51
CA HIS A 56 -16.43 0.92 -8.14
C HIS A 56 -16.19 -0.37 -7.37
N CYS A 57 -15.77 -0.25 -6.12
CA CYS A 57 -15.62 -1.35 -5.18
C CYS A 57 -16.77 -1.37 -4.17
N PHE A 58 -17.63 -2.37 -4.25
CA PHE A 58 -18.76 -2.53 -3.33
C PHE A 58 -18.34 -2.92 -1.90
N GLY A 59 -17.07 -3.29 -1.68
CA GLY A 59 -16.53 -3.62 -0.36
C GLY A 59 -16.05 -2.40 0.43
N CYS A 60 -15.30 -1.48 -0.21
CA CYS A 60 -14.70 -0.33 0.48
C CYS A 60 -15.15 1.04 -0.06
N GLY A 61 -16.07 1.09 -1.06
CA GLY A 61 -16.55 2.32 -1.65
C GLY A 61 -15.52 3.04 -2.56
N ALA A 62 -14.37 2.42 -2.86
CA ALA A 62 -13.40 3.01 -3.78
C ALA A 62 -13.99 3.09 -5.18
N GLY A 63 -14.08 4.28 -5.76
CA GLY A 63 -14.66 4.51 -7.08
C GLY A 63 -13.98 5.68 -7.78
N GLY A 64 -14.24 5.81 -9.10
CA GLY A 64 -13.73 6.88 -9.92
C GLY A 64 -13.50 6.46 -11.37
N ASP A 65 -12.92 7.35 -12.16
CA ASP A 65 -12.51 7.11 -13.54
C ASP A 65 -11.05 6.57 -13.61
N VAL A 66 -10.52 6.44 -14.82
CA VAL A 66 -9.15 5.96 -15.07
C VAL A 66 -8.09 6.86 -14.42
N ILE A 67 -8.32 8.18 -14.36
CA ILE A 67 -7.39 9.13 -13.75
C ILE A 67 -7.41 8.95 -12.23
N THR A 68 -8.59 8.91 -11.61
CA THR A 68 -8.75 8.63 -10.17
C THR A 68 -8.12 7.29 -9.78
N PHE A 69 -8.32 6.25 -10.62
CA PHE A 69 -7.68 4.95 -10.39
C PHE A 69 -6.15 5.09 -10.39
N THR A 70 -5.60 5.77 -11.41
CA THR A 70 -4.14 5.97 -11.55
C THR A 70 -3.58 6.79 -10.40
N MET A 71 -4.26 7.87 -9.99
CA MET A 71 -3.90 8.67 -8.81
C MET A 71 -3.76 7.79 -7.57
N ARG A 72 -4.74 6.90 -7.32
CA ARG A 72 -4.76 6.05 -6.12
C ARG A 72 -3.77 4.90 -6.17
N ILE A 73 -3.66 4.21 -7.32
CA ILE A 73 -2.84 3.00 -7.42
C ILE A 73 -1.34 3.33 -7.48
N GLU A 74 -0.99 4.42 -8.19
CA GLU A 74 0.39 4.92 -8.30
C GLU A 74 0.72 5.97 -7.25
N ASN A 75 -0.29 6.42 -6.49
CA ASN A 75 -0.19 7.50 -5.51
C ASN A 75 0.37 8.78 -6.14
N LEU A 76 -0.26 9.20 -7.22
CA LEU A 76 0.06 10.41 -7.96
C LEU A 76 -0.96 11.51 -7.64
N ASP A 77 -0.56 12.76 -7.80
CA ASP A 77 -1.53 13.85 -7.91
C ASP A 77 -2.23 13.84 -9.29
N TYR A 78 -3.20 14.71 -9.48
CA TYR A 78 -3.98 14.76 -10.71
C TYR A 78 -3.10 15.01 -11.96
N ARG A 79 -2.14 15.92 -11.86
CA ARG A 79 -1.25 16.27 -13.00
C ARG A 79 -0.31 15.12 -13.34
N ASP A 80 0.30 14.53 -12.34
CA ASP A 80 1.20 13.39 -12.50
C ASP A 80 0.45 12.18 -13.07
N ALA A 81 -0.81 11.94 -12.67
CA ALA A 81 -1.62 10.87 -13.21
C ALA A 81 -2.01 11.12 -14.68
N VAL A 82 -2.34 12.36 -15.03
CA VAL A 82 -2.59 12.76 -16.43
C VAL A 82 -1.34 12.59 -17.27
N GLN A 83 -0.19 13.05 -16.79
CA GLN A 83 1.11 12.87 -17.48
C GLN A 83 1.44 11.39 -17.65
N PHE A 84 1.30 10.59 -16.59
CA PHE A 84 1.54 9.14 -16.61
C PHE A 84 0.70 8.41 -17.67
N LEU A 85 -0.59 8.75 -17.76
CA LEU A 85 -1.49 8.17 -18.78
C LEU A 85 -1.15 8.68 -20.18
N ALA A 86 -0.81 9.96 -20.33
CA ALA A 86 -0.44 10.56 -21.62
C ALA A 86 0.84 9.93 -22.19
N ASP A 87 1.89 9.80 -21.37
CA ASP A 87 3.15 9.14 -21.76
C ASP A 87 2.92 7.71 -22.23
N ARG A 88 2.00 7.02 -21.55
CA ARG A 88 1.67 5.64 -21.85
C ARG A 88 0.92 5.44 -23.16
N CYS A 89 0.07 6.40 -23.56
CA CYS A 89 -0.67 6.35 -24.83
C CYS A 89 -0.05 7.23 -25.92
N GLY A 90 1.16 7.78 -25.71
CA GLY A 90 1.89 8.58 -26.67
C GLY A 90 1.26 9.95 -26.95
N MET A 91 0.56 10.52 -25.98
CA MET A 91 -0.01 11.88 -26.08
C MET A 91 0.92 12.91 -25.45
N THR A 92 1.04 14.07 -26.10
CA THR A 92 1.74 15.22 -25.54
C THR A 92 0.79 16.05 -24.70
N VAL A 93 1.13 16.24 -23.42
CA VAL A 93 0.34 17.07 -22.51
C VAL A 93 0.45 18.55 -22.90
N PRO A 94 -0.67 19.27 -23.12
CA PRO A 94 -0.63 20.70 -23.41
C PRO A 94 0.01 21.50 -22.28
N GLN A 95 1.03 22.30 -22.59
CA GLN A 95 1.65 23.21 -21.63
C GLN A 95 0.81 24.50 -21.56
N ASP A 96 0.18 24.76 -20.43
CA ASP A 96 -0.55 26.00 -20.18
C ASP A 96 0.33 27.01 -19.45
N ASP A 97 0.91 27.94 -20.20
CA ASP A 97 2.07 28.75 -19.82
C ASP A 97 1.80 29.90 -18.84
N LYS A 98 0.57 30.21 -18.39
CA LYS A 98 0.38 31.53 -17.74
C LYS A 98 -0.60 31.67 -16.55
N ARG A 99 -1.25 30.66 -16.02
CA ARG A 99 -2.30 30.87 -14.98
C ARG A 99 -2.08 30.28 -13.59
N PHE A 100 -0.95 29.60 -13.34
CA PHE A 100 -0.71 28.91 -12.06
C PHE A 100 0.54 29.38 -11.30
N SER A 101 0.79 30.70 -11.27
CA SER A 101 1.91 31.28 -10.52
C SER A 101 1.71 31.35 -8.99
N ASN A 102 0.57 30.93 -8.45
CA ASN A 102 0.25 31.08 -7.01
C ASN A 102 -0.05 29.78 -6.24
N ILE A 103 0.15 28.58 -6.83
CA ILE A 103 0.23 27.35 -6.05
C ILE A 103 1.73 27.13 -5.83
N GLU A 104 2.19 27.07 -4.58
CA GLU A 104 3.57 26.70 -4.27
C GLU A 104 3.89 25.41 -5.05
N LYS A 105 4.71 25.55 -6.10
CA LYS A 105 5.22 24.39 -6.84
C LYS A 105 5.90 23.50 -5.81
N PRO A 106 5.70 22.16 -5.82
CA PRO A 106 6.54 21.29 -5.00
C PRO A 106 8.00 21.71 -5.27
N LYS A 107 8.76 21.98 -4.21
CA LYS A 107 10.13 22.48 -4.29
C LYS A 107 11.00 21.61 -5.19
N LEU A 108 10.67 20.31 -5.29
CA LEU A 108 11.36 19.31 -6.12
C LEU A 108 10.37 18.54 -7.00
N SER A 109 10.49 18.66 -8.35
CA SER A 109 9.69 17.83 -9.27
C SER A 109 10.22 16.39 -9.32
N ARG A 110 9.35 15.43 -9.71
CA ARG A 110 9.73 14.00 -9.84
C ARG A 110 10.86 13.80 -10.86
N GLU A 111 10.77 14.44 -12.04
CA GLU A 111 11.81 14.34 -13.10
C GLU A 111 13.16 14.85 -12.58
N ARG A 112 13.13 15.96 -11.86
CA ARG A 112 14.34 16.55 -11.30
C ARG A 112 14.90 15.68 -10.16
N ALA A 113 14.05 15.04 -9.34
CA ALA A 113 14.46 14.06 -8.35
C ALA A 113 15.10 12.81 -8.98
N PHE A 114 14.51 12.25 -10.06
CA PHE A 114 15.12 11.14 -10.81
C PHE A 114 16.47 11.52 -11.41
N SER A 115 16.56 12.70 -12.04
CA SER A 115 17.81 13.20 -12.61
C SER A 115 18.89 13.36 -11.55
N MET A 116 18.55 13.93 -10.39
CA MET A 116 19.44 14.10 -9.25
C MET A 116 19.90 12.76 -8.66
N ASN A 117 18.98 11.81 -8.46
CA ASN A 117 19.34 10.48 -7.98
C ASN A 117 20.26 9.74 -8.95
N LYS A 118 20.01 9.85 -10.25
CA LYS A 118 20.89 9.28 -11.28
C LYS A 118 22.29 9.90 -11.22
N ALA A 119 22.40 11.21 -11.06
CA ALA A 119 23.69 11.90 -10.88
C ALA A 119 24.40 11.45 -9.59
N ALA A 120 23.68 11.38 -8.47
CA ALA A 120 24.23 10.89 -7.19
C ALA A 120 24.72 9.44 -7.28
N ALA A 121 23.96 8.55 -7.92
CA ALA A 121 24.36 7.16 -8.15
C ALA A 121 25.66 7.07 -8.95
N ARG A 122 25.78 7.89 -10.01
CA ARG A 122 27.00 7.99 -10.80
C ARG A 122 28.19 8.47 -9.97
N ILE A 123 28.01 9.52 -9.18
CA ILE A 123 29.06 10.06 -8.28
C ILE A 123 29.54 8.99 -7.31
N PHE A 124 28.62 8.26 -6.66
CA PHE A 124 28.98 7.18 -5.74
C PHE A 124 29.71 6.03 -6.46
N TYR A 125 29.28 5.68 -7.68
CA TYR A 125 29.95 4.65 -8.47
C TYR A 125 31.37 5.05 -8.86
N GLU A 126 31.57 6.29 -9.31
CA GLU A 126 32.89 6.86 -9.62
C GLU A 126 33.79 6.94 -8.38
N ASN A 127 33.24 7.34 -7.22
CA ASN A 127 33.95 7.34 -5.95
C ASN A 127 34.43 5.93 -5.55
N LEU A 128 33.66 4.87 -5.83
CA LEU A 128 34.09 3.50 -5.57
C LEU A 128 35.30 3.11 -6.43
N ALA A 129 35.37 3.61 -7.66
CA ALA A 129 36.49 3.35 -8.57
C ALA A 129 37.73 4.24 -8.30
N SER A 130 37.57 5.34 -7.55
CA SER A 130 38.64 6.27 -7.22
C SER A 130 39.65 5.69 -6.23
N PRO A 131 40.84 6.30 -6.06
CA PRO A 131 41.82 5.88 -5.04
C PRO A 131 41.22 5.83 -3.63
N GLU A 132 40.39 6.80 -3.26
CA GLU A 132 39.74 6.89 -1.94
C GLU A 132 38.72 5.77 -1.71
N GLY A 133 38.26 5.12 -2.76
CA GLY A 133 37.36 3.95 -2.69
C GLY A 133 38.07 2.63 -2.41
N GLN A 134 39.39 2.61 -2.16
CA GLN A 134 40.15 1.37 -1.96
C GLN A 134 39.58 0.52 -0.81
N GLU A 135 39.39 1.10 0.36
CA GLU A 135 38.83 0.42 1.54
C GLU A 135 37.43 -0.18 1.23
N ALA A 136 36.61 0.57 0.49
CA ALA A 136 35.29 0.11 0.08
C ALA A 136 35.37 -1.10 -0.88
N ARG A 137 36.33 -1.09 -1.82
CA ARG A 137 36.55 -2.24 -2.72
C ARG A 137 37.05 -3.46 -1.96
N GLU A 138 37.98 -3.29 -1.01
CA GLU A 138 38.50 -4.36 -0.15
C GLU A 138 37.37 -4.96 0.70
N TYR A 139 36.50 -4.12 1.24
CA TYR A 139 35.31 -4.56 1.98
C TYR A 139 34.38 -5.42 1.10
N LEU A 140 34.09 -5.00 -0.14
CA LEU A 140 33.26 -5.75 -1.08
C LEU A 140 33.93 -7.07 -1.50
N ALA A 141 35.25 -7.07 -1.71
CA ALA A 141 36.04 -8.27 -1.99
C ALA A 141 36.01 -9.25 -0.82
N LYS A 142 36.18 -8.78 0.42
CA LYS A 142 36.03 -9.60 1.64
C LYS A 142 34.62 -10.20 1.76
N ARG A 143 33.62 -9.51 1.25
CA ARG A 143 32.24 -10.02 1.13
C ARG A 143 32.05 -10.97 -0.04
N GLN A 144 33.10 -11.25 -0.83
CA GLN A 144 33.11 -12.16 -1.99
C GLN A 144 32.17 -11.71 -3.13
N LEU A 145 31.95 -10.40 -3.29
CA LEU A 145 31.17 -9.88 -4.40
C LEU A 145 32.05 -9.75 -5.65
N SER A 146 31.57 -10.31 -6.78
CA SER A 146 32.25 -10.21 -8.06
C SER A 146 32.12 -8.81 -8.66
N ALA A 147 33.07 -8.42 -9.50
CA ALA A 147 33.04 -7.15 -10.23
C ALA A 147 31.76 -7.04 -11.09
N ALA A 148 31.31 -8.14 -11.68
CA ALA A 148 30.06 -8.19 -12.44
C ALA A 148 28.84 -7.87 -11.57
N THR A 149 28.78 -8.40 -10.35
CA THR A 149 27.69 -8.14 -9.38
C THR A 149 27.72 -6.68 -8.91
N ILE A 150 28.90 -6.16 -8.57
CA ILE A 150 29.09 -4.76 -8.17
C ILE A 150 28.60 -3.82 -9.28
N LYS A 151 28.97 -4.07 -10.54
CA LYS A 151 28.53 -3.31 -11.69
C LYS A 151 27.02 -3.44 -11.92
N ARG A 152 26.48 -4.66 -11.88
CA ARG A 152 25.06 -4.93 -12.10
C ARG A 152 24.16 -4.16 -11.12
N PHE A 153 24.51 -4.15 -9.84
CA PHE A 153 23.77 -3.44 -8.81
C PHE A 153 24.12 -1.95 -8.71
N GLY A 154 25.12 -1.48 -9.48
CA GLY A 154 25.57 -0.09 -9.43
C GLY A 154 26.09 0.31 -8.04
N LEU A 155 26.75 -0.60 -7.31
CA LEU A 155 27.25 -0.31 -5.97
C LEU A 155 28.25 0.84 -6.03
N GLY A 156 28.20 1.70 -5.03
CA GLY A 156 29.02 2.90 -4.95
C GLY A 156 29.64 3.09 -3.57
N PHE A 157 30.35 4.20 -3.43
CA PHE A 157 30.97 4.62 -2.17
C PHE A 157 30.68 6.10 -1.90
N ALA A 158 30.19 6.38 -0.71
CA ALA A 158 30.08 7.73 -0.19
C ALA A 158 31.35 8.04 0.62
N LYS A 159 32.15 8.98 0.17
CA LYS A 159 33.41 9.38 0.80
C LYS A 159 33.21 9.80 2.26
N ASN A 160 34.25 9.74 3.07
CA ASN A 160 34.23 10.25 4.44
C ASN A 160 34.43 11.77 4.48
N GLU A 161 33.63 12.47 3.69
CA GLU A 161 33.63 13.93 3.57
C GLU A 161 32.25 14.52 3.87
N PHE A 162 32.23 15.75 4.39
CA PHE A 162 30.97 16.37 4.79
C PHE A 162 30.17 16.96 3.64
N TYR A 163 30.83 17.27 2.51
CA TYR A 163 30.26 18.09 1.43
C TYR A 163 30.59 17.55 0.02
N ASP A 164 31.10 16.34 -0.14
CA ASP A 164 31.52 15.80 -1.45
C ASP A 164 30.35 15.72 -2.42
N LEU A 165 29.27 15.02 -2.03
CA LEU A 165 28.08 14.85 -2.84
C LEU A 165 27.36 16.19 -3.05
N HIS A 166 27.14 16.95 -1.97
CA HIS A 166 26.45 18.23 -2.02
C HIS A 166 27.14 19.20 -2.99
N ASN A 167 28.47 19.34 -2.91
CA ASN A 167 29.22 20.25 -3.80
C ASN A 167 29.14 19.81 -5.26
N LYS A 168 29.24 18.51 -5.54
CA LYS A 168 29.14 17.96 -6.90
C LYS A 168 27.74 18.16 -7.48
N LEU A 169 26.69 17.95 -6.68
CA LEU A 169 25.31 18.19 -7.12
C LEU A 169 25.02 19.68 -7.34
N ASN A 170 25.54 20.55 -6.48
CA ASN A 170 25.43 21.99 -6.68
C ASN A 170 26.12 22.44 -7.97
N ALA A 171 27.28 21.90 -8.28
CA ALA A 171 27.98 22.18 -9.54
C ALA A 171 27.18 21.72 -10.78
N LEU A 172 26.27 20.74 -10.62
CA LEU A 172 25.31 20.30 -11.66
C LEU A 172 24.02 21.14 -11.67
N GLY A 173 23.92 22.20 -10.85
CA GLY A 173 22.80 23.14 -10.83
C GLY A 173 21.62 22.73 -9.94
N TYR A 174 21.80 21.79 -8.98
CA TYR A 174 20.80 21.48 -7.97
C TYR A 174 20.96 22.40 -6.76
N THR A 175 19.85 22.94 -6.24
CA THR A 175 19.89 23.77 -5.03
C THR A 175 20.02 22.93 -3.75
N THR A 176 20.48 23.54 -2.67
CA THR A 176 20.61 22.87 -1.38
C THR A 176 19.25 22.37 -0.86
N GLU A 177 18.18 23.12 -1.12
CA GLU A 177 16.81 22.77 -0.75
C GLU A 177 16.35 21.51 -1.49
N GLU A 178 16.58 21.43 -2.82
CA GLU A 178 16.27 20.26 -3.63
C GLU A 178 17.04 19.02 -3.17
N ILE A 179 18.35 19.17 -2.89
CA ILE A 179 19.21 18.09 -2.41
C ILE A 179 18.72 17.55 -1.05
N LYS A 180 18.28 18.47 -0.17
CA LYS A 180 17.71 18.13 1.13
C LYS A 180 16.36 17.42 1.00
N GLU A 181 15.44 17.93 0.17
CA GLU A 181 14.15 17.30 -0.08
C GLU A 181 14.30 15.87 -0.63
N ASN A 182 15.35 15.63 -1.41
CA ASN A 182 15.67 14.31 -1.95
C ASN A 182 16.48 13.43 -0.98
N PHE A 183 16.62 13.84 0.29
CA PHE A 183 17.35 13.13 1.35
C PHE A 183 18.82 12.84 1.04
N LEU A 184 19.46 13.66 0.21
CA LEU A 184 20.90 13.51 -0.10
C LEU A 184 21.78 14.40 0.79
N CYS A 185 21.25 15.50 1.34
CA CYS A 185 21.92 16.30 2.37
C CYS A 185 20.99 16.60 3.54
N GLY A 186 21.58 16.92 4.68
CA GLY A 186 20.94 17.51 5.84
C GLY A 186 21.42 18.94 6.10
N ILE A 187 20.77 19.67 7.01
CA ILE A 187 21.23 20.98 7.49
C ILE A 187 21.58 20.86 8.96
N SER A 188 22.81 21.24 9.32
CA SER A 188 23.28 21.23 10.69
C SER A 188 22.53 22.27 11.53
N GLN A 189 21.89 21.86 12.59
CA GLN A 189 21.20 22.76 13.51
C GLN A 189 22.16 23.75 14.22
N LYS A 190 23.43 23.36 14.40
CA LYS A 190 24.45 24.19 15.09
C LYS A 190 25.05 25.23 14.18
N SER A 191 25.32 24.90 12.91
CA SER A 191 26.07 25.79 12.00
C SER A 191 25.24 26.34 10.84
N GLY A 192 24.01 25.83 10.63
CA GLY A 192 23.19 26.15 9.46
C GLY A 192 23.75 25.65 8.13
N LYS A 193 24.89 24.94 8.13
CA LYS A 193 25.53 24.44 6.90
C LYS A 193 24.95 23.12 6.45
N PRO A 194 24.86 22.87 5.14
CA PRO A 194 24.48 21.56 4.61
C PRO A 194 25.55 20.52 4.96
N PHE A 195 25.19 19.25 4.98
CA PHE A 195 26.12 18.11 5.10
C PHE A 195 25.56 16.91 4.37
N ASP A 196 26.43 16.06 3.79
CA ASP A 196 26.03 14.84 3.10
C ASP A 196 25.41 13.83 4.07
N MET A 197 24.22 13.33 3.74
CA MET A 197 23.53 12.32 4.55
C MET A 197 24.31 11.01 4.62
N PHE A 198 24.90 10.61 3.52
CA PHE A 198 25.69 9.39 3.43
C PHE A 198 27.18 9.74 3.45
N ARG A 199 27.91 9.19 4.42
CA ARG A 199 29.35 9.35 4.57
C ARG A 199 29.98 8.07 5.05
N ASN A 200 31.16 7.74 4.52
CA ASN A 200 31.92 6.54 4.81
C ASN A 200 31.07 5.25 4.70
N ARG A 201 30.32 5.11 3.59
CA ARG A 201 29.38 4.00 3.40
C ARG A 201 29.46 3.38 2.03
N ILE A 202 29.30 2.06 1.97
CA ILE A 202 28.93 1.38 0.73
C ILE A 202 27.51 1.79 0.37
N MET A 203 27.30 2.22 -0.87
CA MET A 203 26.03 2.73 -1.37
C MET A 203 25.31 1.71 -2.24
N PHE A 204 24.04 1.53 -1.98
CA PHE A 204 23.11 0.65 -2.70
C PHE A 204 22.04 1.52 -3.36
N PRO A 205 22.10 1.74 -4.67
CA PRO A 205 21.02 2.42 -5.37
C PRO A 205 19.74 1.57 -5.31
N ILE A 206 18.63 2.20 -4.94
CA ILE A 206 17.31 1.60 -4.99
C ILE A 206 16.68 2.01 -6.31
N ILE A 207 16.32 1.02 -7.13
CA ILE A 207 15.87 1.22 -8.51
C ILE A 207 14.43 0.73 -8.61
N ASP A 208 13.54 1.53 -9.19
CA ASP A 208 12.16 1.16 -9.45
C ASP A 208 12.03 0.17 -10.62
N THR A 209 10.84 -0.37 -10.84
CA THR A 209 10.57 -1.33 -11.93
C THR A 209 10.69 -0.73 -13.33
N SER A 210 10.78 0.59 -13.45
CA SER A 210 11.02 1.33 -14.68
C SER A 210 12.50 1.63 -14.94
N GLY A 211 13.39 1.30 -14.00
CA GLY A 211 14.84 1.51 -14.12
C GLY A 211 15.35 2.84 -13.57
N ASN A 212 14.50 3.65 -12.91
CA ASN A 212 14.92 4.91 -12.31
C ASN A 212 15.55 4.68 -10.93
N VAL A 213 16.64 5.37 -10.62
CA VAL A 213 17.16 5.43 -9.25
C VAL A 213 16.24 6.34 -8.42
N ILE A 214 15.61 5.78 -7.39
CA ILE A 214 14.60 6.47 -6.58
C ILE A 214 15.09 6.81 -5.18
N ALA A 215 16.09 6.10 -4.67
CA ALA A 215 16.63 6.29 -3.32
C ALA A 215 17.96 5.56 -3.15
N PHE A 216 18.51 5.59 -1.94
CA PHE A 216 19.75 4.91 -1.57
C PHE A 216 19.66 4.25 -0.21
N GLY A 217 20.32 3.08 -0.09
CA GLY A 217 20.77 2.52 1.16
C GLY A 217 22.28 2.74 1.33
N GLY A 218 22.73 2.98 2.56
CA GLY A 218 24.15 3.14 2.84
C GLY A 218 24.58 2.27 4.02
N ARG A 219 25.57 1.40 3.87
CA ARG A 219 26.12 0.53 4.92
C ARG A 219 27.50 0.98 5.34
N VAL A 220 27.76 1.11 6.65
CA VAL A 220 29.10 1.33 7.18
C VAL A 220 29.99 0.11 6.95
N MET A 221 31.29 0.34 6.84
CA MET A 221 32.29 -0.71 6.66
C MET A 221 32.88 -1.17 8.00
N ASP A 222 32.70 -0.36 9.04
CA ASP A 222 33.13 -0.55 10.42
C ASP A 222 31.93 -0.87 11.36
N ASP A 223 32.14 -0.80 12.67
CA ASP A 223 31.12 -1.04 13.70
C ASP A 223 30.33 0.23 14.09
N SER A 224 30.46 1.31 13.34
CA SER A 224 29.73 2.55 13.59
C SER A 224 28.21 2.37 13.41
N LYS A 225 27.43 3.16 14.16
CA LYS A 225 25.97 3.10 14.11
C LYS A 225 25.38 4.36 13.47
N PRO A 226 24.28 4.23 12.76
CA PRO A 226 23.55 3.00 12.40
C PRO A 226 24.27 2.20 11.32
N LYS A 227 24.25 0.85 11.44
CA LYS A 227 24.87 -0.08 10.47
C LYS A 227 24.36 0.17 9.05
N TYR A 228 23.05 0.38 8.89
CA TYR A 228 22.42 0.78 7.65
C TYR A 228 21.70 2.11 7.83
N LEU A 229 21.84 3.00 6.86
CA LEU A 229 21.07 4.22 6.70
C LEU A 229 20.34 4.16 5.36
N ASN A 230 19.03 4.29 5.37
CA ASN A 230 18.21 4.33 4.16
C ASN A 230 17.62 5.72 3.96
N SER A 231 17.45 6.14 2.70
CA SER A 231 16.70 7.36 2.39
C SER A 231 15.36 7.37 3.11
N SER A 232 14.92 8.52 3.56
CA SER A 232 13.53 8.74 3.98
C SER A 232 12.61 8.84 2.76
N ASP A 233 11.31 8.84 2.97
CA ASP A 233 10.34 9.02 1.90
C ASP A 233 10.55 10.37 1.21
N THR A 234 10.47 10.37 -0.11
CA THR A 234 10.64 11.54 -0.98
C THR A 234 9.51 11.57 -2.02
N VAL A 235 9.53 12.57 -2.91
CA VAL A 235 8.56 12.67 -4.02
C VAL A 235 8.59 11.47 -4.96
N VAL A 236 9.71 10.70 -5.02
CA VAL A 236 9.87 9.52 -5.89
C VAL A 236 10.03 8.21 -5.14
N PHE A 237 10.12 8.22 -3.81
CA PHE A 237 10.41 7.04 -3.02
C PHE A 237 9.52 6.92 -1.78
N ARG A 238 8.97 5.73 -1.56
CA ARG A 238 8.25 5.34 -0.33
C ARG A 238 8.69 3.96 0.13
N LYS A 239 9.31 3.90 1.31
CA LYS A 239 9.84 2.65 1.90
C LYS A 239 8.79 1.54 1.97
N GLY A 240 7.56 1.89 2.34
CA GLY A 240 6.47 0.92 2.50
C GLY A 240 5.94 0.31 1.21
N LYS A 241 6.36 0.81 0.03
CA LYS A 241 5.87 0.36 -1.28
C LYS A 241 6.95 -0.29 -2.15
N GLN A 242 8.23 -0.04 -1.87
CA GLN A 242 9.33 -0.44 -2.73
C GLN A 242 10.06 -1.64 -2.14
N LEU A 243 10.41 -2.58 -3.01
CA LEU A 243 11.27 -3.73 -2.68
C LEU A 243 12.61 -3.60 -3.40
N PHE A 244 13.70 -3.78 -2.67
CA PHE A 244 15.03 -3.79 -3.27
C PHE A 244 15.17 -4.94 -4.26
N ALA A 245 15.79 -4.67 -5.41
CA ALA A 245 16.05 -5.60 -6.50
C ALA A 245 14.80 -6.15 -7.23
N LEU A 246 13.59 -5.62 -6.99
CA LEU A 246 12.39 -6.02 -7.74
C LEU A 246 12.52 -5.71 -9.24
N ASN A 247 13.21 -4.63 -9.60
CA ASN A 247 13.54 -4.30 -10.99
C ASN A 247 14.34 -5.40 -11.71
N TYR A 248 15.20 -6.12 -11.00
CA TYR A 248 15.96 -7.26 -11.52
C TYR A 248 15.19 -8.59 -11.42
N ALA A 249 14.32 -8.72 -10.41
CA ALA A 249 13.58 -9.94 -10.16
C ALA A 249 12.36 -10.12 -11.07
N LYS A 250 11.76 -9.03 -11.56
CA LYS A 250 10.50 -9.05 -12.31
C LYS A 250 10.52 -9.99 -13.52
N ASP A 251 11.61 -10.02 -14.28
CA ASP A 251 11.70 -10.83 -15.49
C ASP A 251 11.79 -12.32 -15.17
N ALA A 252 12.52 -12.69 -14.12
CA ALA A 252 12.56 -14.07 -13.63
C ALA A 252 11.19 -14.50 -13.05
N LEU A 253 10.51 -13.62 -12.33
CA LEU A 253 9.18 -13.88 -11.77
C LEU A 253 8.11 -14.06 -12.85
N LEU A 254 8.23 -13.34 -13.97
CA LEU A 254 7.32 -13.45 -15.11
C LEU A 254 7.69 -14.59 -16.08
N GLY A 255 8.80 -15.29 -15.85
CA GLY A 255 9.28 -16.37 -16.70
C GLY A 255 9.96 -15.92 -17.99
N ASN A 256 10.36 -14.64 -18.08
CA ASN A 256 11.06 -14.10 -19.24
C ASN A 256 12.54 -14.53 -19.32
N VAL A 257 13.08 -15.03 -18.20
CA VAL A 257 14.48 -15.51 -18.10
C VAL A 257 14.47 -16.98 -17.73
N PRO A 258 14.97 -17.88 -18.60
CA PRO A 258 15.10 -19.29 -18.27
C PRO A 258 16.07 -19.48 -17.10
N SER A 259 15.69 -20.32 -16.13
CA SER A 259 16.54 -20.69 -14.99
C SER A 259 16.20 -22.07 -14.49
N GLU A 260 17.23 -22.87 -14.15
CA GLU A 260 17.06 -24.15 -13.48
C GLU A 260 16.79 -24.01 -11.98
N LEU A 261 17.14 -22.85 -11.40
CA LEU A 261 17.06 -22.59 -9.97
C LEU A 261 15.77 -21.85 -9.57
N ILE A 262 15.05 -21.26 -10.54
CA ILE A 262 13.93 -20.37 -10.29
C ILE A 262 12.72 -20.83 -11.10
N LYS A 263 11.56 -20.89 -10.45
CA LYS A 263 10.28 -21.09 -11.14
C LYS A 263 9.53 -19.77 -11.25
N PRO A 264 8.87 -19.48 -12.38
CA PRO A 264 8.01 -18.32 -12.54
C PRO A 264 6.96 -18.25 -11.42
N GLY A 265 6.70 -17.05 -10.91
CA GLY A 265 5.76 -16.84 -9.82
C GLY A 265 6.25 -17.26 -8.42
N GLU A 266 7.53 -17.63 -8.27
CA GLU A 266 8.16 -17.90 -6.98
C GLU A 266 9.14 -16.77 -6.61
N ILE A 267 8.92 -16.06 -5.50
CA ILE A 267 9.76 -14.96 -5.01
C ILE A 267 10.47 -15.36 -3.72
N ILE A 268 11.70 -14.89 -3.52
CA ILE A 268 12.45 -15.06 -2.27
C ILE A 268 12.53 -13.70 -1.58
N LEU A 269 12.01 -13.63 -0.35
CA LEU A 269 12.05 -12.44 0.50
C LEU A 269 13.17 -12.56 1.51
N CYS A 270 14.16 -11.68 1.43
CA CYS A 270 15.28 -11.54 2.36
C CYS A 270 15.10 -10.29 3.25
N GLU A 271 15.91 -10.18 4.32
CA GLU A 271 15.87 -9.01 5.21
C GLU A 271 16.72 -7.85 4.69
N GLY A 272 17.85 -8.12 4.06
CA GLY A 272 18.86 -7.12 3.74
C GLY A 272 19.36 -7.08 2.31
N TYR A 273 20.04 -5.96 1.99
CA TYR A 273 20.66 -5.73 0.68
C TYR A 273 21.70 -6.80 0.33
N MET A 274 22.54 -7.15 1.30
CA MET A 274 23.64 -8.09 1.08
C MET A 274 23.15 -9.49 0.79
N ASP A 275 22.09 -9.92 1.48
CA ASP A 275 21.47 -11.23 1.24
C ASP A 275 20.93 -11.33 -0.18
N VAL A 276 20.19 -10.31 -0.61
CA VAL A 276 19.67 -10.24 -1.98
C VAL A 276 20.78 -10.25 -3.02
N ILE A 277 21.83 -9.45 -2.82
CA ILE A 277 22.96 -9.39 -3.77
C ILE A 277 23.68 -10.72 -3.84
N ALA A 278 23.92 -11.39 -2.69
CA ALA A 278 24.53 -12.72 -2.64
C ALA A 278 23.65 -13.78 -3.34
N MET A 279 22.32 -13.73 -3.11
CA MET A 279 21.35 -14.58 -3.78
C MET A 279 21.38 -14.40 -5.30
N HIS A 280 21.35 -13.15 -5.78
CA HIS A 280 21.45 -12.86 -7.22
C HIS A 280 22.77 -13.34 -7.82
N GLN A 281 23.89 -13.16 -7.10
CA GLN A 281 25.19 -13.66 -7.53
C GLN A 281 25.22 -15.19 -7.63
N ALA A 282 24.50 -15.86 -6.75
CA ALA A 282 24.37 -17.32 -6.74
C ALA A 282 23.36 -17.86 -7.77
N GLY A 283 22.69 -16.98 -8.53
CA GLY A 283 21.73 -17.34 -9.57
C GLY A 283 20.26 -17.25 -9.15
N PHE A 284 19.93 -16.93 -7.91
CA PHE A 284 18.55 -16.72 -7.44
C PHE A 284 18.10 -15.29 -7.72
N THR A 285 17.88 -14.97 -8.99
CA THR A 285 17.55 -13.60 -9.44
C THR A 285 16.12 -13.17 -9.12
N ASN A 286 15.32 -14.02 -8.48
CA ASN A 286 13.99 -13.74 -7.94
C ASN A 286 14.00 -13.28 -6.47
N ALA A 287 15.17 -13.04 -5.89
CA ALA A 287 15.32 -12.55 -4.51
C ALA A 287 15.10 -11.04 -4.43
N VAL A 288 14.37 -10.59 -3.40
CA VAL A 288 14.10 -9.18 -3.09
C VAL A 288 14.17 -8.95 -1.59
N ALA A 289 14.31 -7.70 -1.15
CA ALA A 289 14.24 -7.36 0.28
C ALA A 289 13.38 -6.13 0.55
N THR A 290 12.89 -6.01 1.78
CA THR A 290 12.35 -4.77 2.32
C THR A 290 13.48 -3.80 2.64
N LEU A 291 13.17 -2.50 2.77
CA LEU A 291 14.16 -1.44 2.86
C LEU A 291 14.40 -0.98 4.32
N GLY A 292 14.77 -1.92 5.19
CA GLY A 292 15.01 -1.64 6.61
C GLY A 292 13.72 -1.35 7.40
N THR A 293 12.59 -1.84 6.90
CA THR A 293 11.29 -1.82 7.57
C THR A 293 10.67 -3.21 7.52
N ALA A 294 9.85 -3.54 8.50
CA ALA A 294 9.03 -4.74 8.39
C ALA A 294 8.13 -4.67 7.15
N ILE A 295 7.82 -5.83 6.56
CA ILE A 295 6.88 -5.92 5.44
C ILE A 295 5.55 -5.22 5.77
N THR A 296 5.00 -4.52 4.79
CA THR A 296 3.74 -3.79 4.87
C THR A 296 2.67 -4.46 4.01
N SER A 297 1.40 -4.07 4.21
CA SER A 297 0.30 -4.48 3.32
C SER A 297 0.49 -3.99 1.87
N GLU A 298 1.21 -2.88 1.66
CA GLU A 298 1.55 -2.40 0.33
C GLU A 298 2.63 -3.27 -0.33
N HIS A 299 3.66 -3.67 0.42
CA HIS A 299 4.65 -4.65 -0.06
C HIS A 299 3.98 -5.98 -0.45
N SER A 300 3.05 -6.50 0.36
CA SER A 300 2.37 -7.76 0.04
C SER A 300 1.54 -7.66 -1.25
N ARG A 301 0.89 -6.51 -1.50
CA ARG A 301 0.20 -6.25 -2.77
C ARG A 301 1.17 -6.15 -3.95
N VAL A 302 2.34 -5.56 -3.76
CA VAL A 302 3.37 -5.54 -4.82
C VAL A 302 3.82 -6.98 -5.14
N VAL A 303 4.11 -7.78 -4.11
CA VAL A 303 4.51 -9.19 -4.29
C VAL A 303 3.44 -9.99 -5.02
N SER A 304 2.15 -9.83 -4.66
CA SER A 304 1.04 -10.60 -5.27
C SER A 304 0.85 -10.36 -6.77
N ARG A 305 1.38 -9.26 -7.31
CA ARG A 305 1.37 -8.98 -8.77
C ARG A 305 2.35 -9.87 -9.56
N TYR A 306 3.43 -10.31 -8.91
CA TYR A 306 4.53 -11.01 -9.56
C TYR A 306 4.67 -12.46 -9.11
N ALA A 307 4.15 -12.81 -7.91
CA ALA A 307 4.38 -14.12 -7.33
C ALA A 307 3.11 -14.74 -6.74
N LYS A 308 3.00 -16.07 -6.91
CA LYS A 308 2.00 -16.92 -6.27
C LYS A 308 2.55 -17.60 -5.01
N THR A 309 3.86 -17.76 -4.93
CA THR A 309 4.56 -18.36 -3.78
C THR A 309 5.71 -17.45 -3.34
N ALA A 310 5.80 -17.19 -2.05
CA ALA A 310 6.88 -16.44 -1.43
C ALA A 310 7.67 -17.31 -0.44
N TYR A 311 8.97 -17.45 -0.67
CA TYR A 311 9.91 -18.08 0.25
C TYR A 311 10.49 -17.03 1.19
N LEU A 312 10.30 -17.21 2.49
CA LEU A 312 10.82 -16.30 3.51
C LEU A 312 12.19 -16.80 3.97
N ALA A 313 13.23 -16.11 3.52
CA ALA A 313 14.63 -16.37 3.85
C ALA A 313 15.13 -15.28 4.82
N TYR A 314 14.51 -15.23 6.01
CA TYR A 314 14.82 -14.27 7.05
C TYR A 314 15.85 -14.82 8.04
N ASP A 315 16.44 -13.94 8.84
CA ASP A 315 17.43 -14.31 9.85
C ASP A 315 16.87 -15.36 10.82
N SER A 316 17.72 -16.27 11.29
CA SER A 316 17.30 -17.40 12.15
C SER A 316 16.99 -17.00 13.59
N ASP A 317 17.17 -15.72 13.96
CA ASP A 317 16.95 -15.19 15.29
C ASP A 317 15.45 -14.96 15.61
N ASP A 318 15.14 -14.55 16.84
CA ASP A 318 13.75 -14.33 17.27
C ASP A 318 13.10 -13.10 16.62
N ALA A 319 13.88 -12.12 16.17
CA ALA A 319 13.39 -10.97 15.44
C ALA A 319 12.96 -11.39 14.02
N GLY A 320 13.79 -12.19 13.33
CA GLY A 320 13.48 -12.76 12.02
C GLY A 320 12.25 -13.69 12.06
N LYS A 321 12.09 -14.50 13.13
CA LYS A 321 10.89 -15.34 13.31
C LYS A 321 9.60 -14.48 13.40
N LYS A 322 9.62 -13.39 14.18
CA LYS A 322 8.48 -12.46 14.31
C LYS A 322 8.20 -11.74 12.98
N ALA A 323 9.26 -11.35 12.26
CA ALA A 323 9.13 -10.75 10.94
C ALA A 323 8.51 -11.73 9.93
N ALA A 324 8.91 -13.01 9.97
CA ALA A 324 8.34 -14.07 9.14
C ALA A 324 6.86 -14.30 9.42
N ASP A 325 6.43 -14.35 10.68
CA ASP A 325 5.01 -14.49 11.07
C ASP A 325 4.16 -13.35 10.52
N LYS A 326 4.65 -12.11 10.63
CA LYS A 326 3.97 -10.94 10.07
C LYS A 326 3.91 -11.00 8.54
N ALA A 327 5.02 -11.38 7.90
CA ALA A 327 5.10 -11.52 6.44
C ALA A 327 4.12 -12.57 5.92
N MET A 328 4.07 -13.74 6.56
CA MET A 328 3.11 -14.80 6.23
C MET A 328 1.67 -14.32 6.29
N THR A 329 1.30 -13.61 7.35
CA THR A 329 -0.08 -13.10 7.51
C THR A 329 -0.43 -12.16 6.36
N LEU A 330 0.40 -11.14 6.10
CA LEU A 330 0.12 -10.12 5.08
C LEU A 330 0.14 -10.68 3.65
N LEU A 331 1.01 -11.65 3.34
CA LEU A 331 1.10 -12.27 2.02
C LEU A 331 -0.07 -13.23 1.76
N ASN A 332 -0.46 -14.01 2.77
CA ASN A 332 -1.61 -14.91 2.63
C ASN A 332 -2.94 -14.14 2.50
N ASP A 333 -3.06 -12.97 3.16
CA ASP A 333 -4.23 -12.11 3.01
C ASP A 333 -4.44 -11.63 1.56
N VAL A 334 -3.38 -11.52 0.78
CA VAL A 334 -3.43 -11.15 -0.64
C VAL A 334 -3.34 -12.37 -1.59
N GLY A 335 -3.41 -13.60 -1.03
CA GLY A 335 -3.47 -14.85 -1.81
C GLY A 335 -2.13 -15.39 -2.30
N VAL A 336 -1.01 -14.93 -1.71
CA VAL A 336 0.33 -15.47 -1.96
C VAL A 336 0.61 -16.58 -0.95
N ASP A 337 0.89 -17.80 -1.43
CA ASP A 337 1.30 -18.92 -0.58
C ASP A 337 2.68 -18.66 0.01
N THR A 338 2.88 -18.94 1.29
CA THR A 338 4.13 -18.63 1.98
C THR A 338 4.82 -19.87 2.51
N LYS A 339 6.14 -19.92 2.32
CA LYS A 339 7.00 -21.00 2.80
C LYS A 339 8.20 -20.43 3.51
N ILE A 340 8.56 -21.00 4.64
CA ILE A 340 9.73 -20.59 5.43
C ILE A 340 10.90 -21.48 5.11
N ILE A 341 12.05 -20.86 4.86
CA ILE A 341 13.32 -21.52 4.68
C ILE A 341 14.00 -21.58 6.05
N ARG A 342 14.31 -22.79 6.53
CA ARG A 342 15.12 -22.98 7.73
C ARG A 342 16.58 -23.22 7.32
N MET A 343 17.42 -22.26 7.62
CA MET A 343 18.85 -22.34 7.40
C MET A 343 19.52 -22.89 8.67
N HIS A 344 19.84 -24.20 8.65
CA HIS A 344 20.64 -24.79 9.71
C HIS A 344 22.11 -24.42 9.49
N ASP A 345 22.82 -24.13 10.55
CA ASP A 345 24.28 -23.83 10.56
C ASP A 345 24.67 -22.53 9.81
N ALA A 346 23.70 -21.66 9.51
CA ALA A 346 23.92 -20.32 8.94
C ALA A 346 22.92 -19.33 9.52
N LYS A 347 23.38 -18.09 9.67
CA LYS A 347 22.58 -17.01 10.24
C LYS A 347 21.61 -16.43 9.23
N ASP A 348 22.06 -16.23 8.01
CA ASP A 348 21.40 -15.54 6.92
C ASP A 348 21.69 -16.22 5.57
N PRO A 349 20.97 -15.86 4.48
CA PRO A 349 21.19 -16.43 3.15
C PRO A 349 22.59 -16.22 2.59
N ASP A 350 23.23 -15.05 2.85
CA ASP A 350 24.61 -14.75 2.42
C ASP A 350 25.59 -15.76 3.01
N GLU A 351 25.51 -16.01 4.33
CA GLU A 351 26.35 -16.99 5.01
C GLU A 351 26.07 -18.42 4.53
N TYR A 352 24.79 -18.78 4.34
CA TYR A 352 24.43 -20.13 3.89
C TYR A 352 25.01 -20.45 2.52
N ILE A 353 24.85 -19.53 1.56
CA ILE A 353 25.36 -19.73 0.20
C ILE A 353 26.88 -19.83 0.17
N LYS A 354 27.57 -19.03 0.99
CA LYS A 354 29.05 -19.09 1.10
C LYS A 354 29.54 -20.40 1.66
N LYS A 355 28.83 -20.99 2.64
CA LYS A 355 29.20 -22.26 3.26
C LYS A 355 28.84 -23.48 2.43
N PHE A 356 27.64 -23.49 1.83
CA PHE A 356 27.05 -24.72 1.28
C PHE A 356 26.77 -24.65 -0.21
N GLY A 357 26.85 -23.45 -0.81
CA GLY A 357 26.64 -23.22 -2.24
C GLY A 357 25.17 -23.16 -2.69
N ALA A 358 24.98 -22.73 -3.95
CA ALA A 358 23.66 -22.50 -4.55
C ALA A 358 22.81 -23.78 -4.66
N GLN A 359 23.42 -24.93 -4.99
CA GLN A 359 22.68 -26.19 -5.13
C GLN A 359 22.08 -26.65 -3.80
N SER A 360 22.80 -26.47 -2.68
CA SER A 360 22.29 -26.78 -1.35
C SER A 360 21.14 -25.87 -0.96
N PHE A 361 21.21 -24.57 -1.31
CA PHE A 361 20.12 -23.64 -1.10
C PHE A 361 18.87 -24.00 -1.93
N SER A 362 19.05 -24.42 -3.20
CA SER A 362 17.95 -24.91 -4.02
C SER A 362 17.24 -26.13 -3.40
N LYS A 363 17.97 -27.03 -2.75
CA LYS A 363 17.36 -28.14 -2.01
C LYS A 363 16.54 -27.66 -0.80
N LEU A 364 16.99 -26.60 -0.12
CA LEU A 364 16.22 -25.98 0.97
C LEU A 364 14.88 -25.42 0.49
N LEU A 365 14.82 -24.83 -0.72
CA LEU A 365 13.56 -24.38 -1.31
C LEU A 365 12.58 -25.55 -1.45
N GLY A 366 13.06 -26.72 -1.91
CA GLY A 366 12.26 -27.96 -2.00
C GLY A 366 11.78 -28.51 -0.65
N GLY A 367 12.58 -28.33 0.41
CA GLY A 367 12.28 -28.73 1.79
C GLY A 367 11.63 -27.66 2.65
N SER A 368 11.24 -26.53 2.09
CA SER A 368 10.67 -25.40 2.81
C SER A 368 9.33 -25.75 3.48
N ILE A 369 9.12 -25.16 4.66
CA ILE A 369 7.99 -25.48 5.53
C ILE A 369 6.85 -24.49 5.28
N GLY A 370 5.66 -25.02 5.02
CA GLY A 370 4.45 -24.21 4.88
C GLY A 370 4.05 -23.50 6.18
N GLN A 371 3.23 -22.47 6.04
CA GLN A 371 2.77 -21.64 7.19
C GLN A 371 2.19 -22.46 8.33
N ILE A 372 1.34 -23.44 8.01
CA ILE A 372 0.65 -24.24 9.04
C ILE A 372 1.66 -25.09 9.79
N ASP A 373 2.55 -25.75 9.08
CA ASP A 373 3.63 -26.56 9.67
C ASP A 373 4.53 -25.72 10.57
N PHE A 374 4.87 -24.51 10.12
CA PHE A 374 5.69 -23.58 10.91
C PHE A 374 4.98 -23.19 12.22
N LYS A 375 3.70 -22.79 12.15
CA LYS A 375 2.90 -22.42 13.32
C LYS A 375 2.74 -23.59 14.28
N LEU A 376 2.42 -24.78 13.77
CA LEU A 376 2.28 -25.98 14.61
C LEU A 376 3.58 -26.33 15.31
N ASN A 377 4.70 -26.33 14.59
CA ASN A 377 6.02 -26.61 15.17
C ASN A 377 6.41 -25.54 16.20
N SER A 378 6.10 -24.27 15.94
CA SER A 378 6.36 -23.17 16.89
C SER A 378 5.53 -23.32 18.18
N VAL A 379 4.29 -23.78 18.08
CA VAL A 379 3.45 -24.07 19.26
C VAL A 379 4.02 -25.29 20.01
N LEU A 380 4.25 -26.40 19.31
CA LEU A 380 4.71 -27.65 19.94
C LEU A 380 6.04 -27.48 20.66
N SER A 381 6.93 -26.64 20.14
CA SER A 381 8.25 -26.39 20.74
C SER A 381 8.22 -25.63 22.08
N LYS A 382 7.09 -24.99 22.44
CA LYS A 382 6.93 -24.26 23.70
C LYS A 382 6.60 -25.18 24.88
N TYR A 383 6.14 -26.40 24.61
CA TYR A 383 5.55 -27.30 25.59
C TYR A 383 6.29 -28.62 25.70
N ASN A 384 6.32 -29.18 26.91
CA ASN A 384 6.82 -30.53 27.14
C ASN A 384 5.67 -31.54 26.96
N LEU A 385 5.64 -32.23 25.82
CA LEU A 385 4.56 -33.17 25.48
C LEU A 385 4.49 -34.42 26.40
N ASN A 386 5.50 -34.65 27.23
CA ASN A 386 5.46 -35.72 28.26
C ASN A 386 4.66 -35.31 29.51
N ILE A 387 4.39 -34.02 29.69
CA ILE A 387 3.58 -33.48 30.80
C ILE A 387 2.14 -33.36 30.30
N PRO A 388 1.15 -34.01 30.94
CA PRO A 388 -0.25 -34.02 30.49
C PRO A 388 -0.85 -32.61 30.31
N ASP A 389 -0.64 -31.70 31.26
CA ASP A 389 -1.16 -30.33 31.20
C ASP A 389 -0.53 -29.50 30.04
N ASP A 390 0.76 -29.64 29.84
CA ASP A 390 1.47 -29.00 28.72
C ASP A 390 1.01 -29.57 27.39
N LYS A 391 0.83 -30.88 27.31
CA LYS A 391 0.28 -31.55 26.13
C LYS A 391 -1.11 -31.03 25.79
N LEU A 392 -1.98 -30.84 26.80
CA LEU A 392 -3.34 -30.31 26.61
C LEU A 392 -3.28 -28.87 26.05
N ARG A 393 -2.43 -28.01 26.62
CA ARG A 393 -2.23 -26.62 26.15
C ARG A 393 -1.70 -26.59 24.72
N ALA A 394 -0.71 -27.43 24.41
CA ALA A 394 -0.15 -27.57 23.07
C ALA A 394 -1.21 -27.97 22.05
N VAL A 395 -2.04 -28.97 22.36
CA VAL A 395 -3.13 -29.42 21.49
C VAL A 395 -4.17 -28.32 21.29
N ASP A 396 -4.55 -27.60 22.36
CA ASP A 396 -5.51 -26.50 22.28
C ASP A 396 -5.02 -25.36 21.39
N GLU A 397 -3.77 -24.93 21.53
CA GLU A 397 -3.18 -23.91 20.65
C GLU A 397 -3.07 -24.41 19.19
N CYS A 398 -2.66 -25.67 18.98
CA CYS A 398 -2.59 -26.27 17.64
C CYS A 398 -3.98 -26.40 17.01
N CYS A 399 -5.02 -26.74 17.74
CA CYS A 399 -6.40 -26.76 17.25
C CYS A 399 -6.85 -25.40 16.73
N SER A 400 -6.48 -24.31 17.41
CA SER A 400 -6.79 -22.95 16.96
C SER A 400 -6.09 -22.60 15.63
N VAL A 401 -4.85 -23.05 15.45
CA VAL A 401 -4.13 -22.91 14.16
C VAL A 401 -4.82 -23.72 13.06
N ILE A 402 -5.16 -24.99 13.31
CA ILE A 402 -5.80 -25.85 12.31
C ILE A 402 -7.22 -25.34 11.98
N ALA A 403 -7.95 -24.77 12.94
CA ALA A 403 -9.27 -24.17 12.74
C ALA A 403 -9.26 -23.03 11.69
N SER A 404 -8.13 -22.34 11.52
CA SER A 404 -7.96 -21.27 10.55
C SER A 404 -7.83 -21.76 9.08
N ILE A 405 -7.61 -23.06 8.87
CA ILE A 405 -7.49 -23.67 7.54
C ILE A 405 -8.87 -23.75 6.89
N TYR A 406 -9.03 -23.21 5.68
CA TYR A 406 -10.31 -23.23 4.96
C TYR A 406 -10.64 -24.61 4.36
N SER A 407 -9.64 -25.34 3.83
CA SER A 407 -9.81 -26.63 3.18
C SER A 407 -9.98 -27.76 4.21
N GLU A 408 -11.11 -28.45 4.19
CA GLU A 408 -11.40 -29.60 5.08
C GLU A 408 -10.39 -30.74 4.89
N VAL A 409 -10.00 -31.04 3.66
CA VAL A 409 -8.98 -32.06 3.35
C VAL A 409 -7.64 -31.71 3.98
N LYS A 410 -7.21 -30.44 3.88
CA LYS A 410 -5.98 -29.98 4.54
C LYS A 410 -6.12 -30.05 6.08
N GLN A 411 -7.29 -29.73 6.63
CA GLN A 411 -7.52 -29.88 8.07
C GLN A 411 -7.35 -31.29 8.53
N ASP A 412 -7.94 -32.27 7.82
CA ASP A 412 -7.84 -33.68 8.18
C ASP A 412 -6.40 -34.20 8.18
N ILE A 413 -5.60 -33.79 7.19
CA ILE A 413 -4.15 -34.12 7.16
C ILE A 413 -3.43 -33.59 8.40
N TYR A 414 -3.70 -32.34 8.79
CA TYR A 414 -3.06 -31.74 9.97
C TYR A 414 -3.62 -32.28 11.30
N ILE A 415 -4.89 -32.69 11.35
CA ILE A 415 -5.48 -33.38 12.50
C ILE A 415 -4.79 -34.74 12.70
N GLN A 416 -4.62 -35.50 11.62
CA GLN A 416 -3.92 -36.79 11.69
C GLN A 416 -2.48 -36.61 12.17
N ARG A 417 -1.75 -35.66 11.59
CA ARG A 417 -0.37 -35.34 12.01
C ARG A 417 -0.27 -34.92 13.48
N LEU A 418 -1.18 -34.05 13.96
CA LEU A 418 -1.21 -33.65 15.36
C LEU A 418 -1.53 -34.84 16.27
N SER A 419 -2.43 -35.73 15.85
CA SER A 419 -2.77 -36.97 16.55
C SER A 419 -1.55 -37.89 16.69
N GLU A 420 -0.76 -38.08 15.62
CA GLU A 420 0.47 -38.88 15.61
C GLU A 420 1.53 -38.31 16.57
N ILE A 421 1.74 -36.98 16.57
CA ILE A 421 2.74 -36.32 17.42
C ILE A 421 2.35 -36.36 18.90
N THR A 422 1.06 -36.14 19.21
CA THR A 422 0.60 -35.95 20.61
C THR A 422 0.00 -37.20 21.22
N GLY A 423 -0.37 -38.20 20.42
CA GLY A 423 -1.10 -39.38 20.87
C GLY A 423 -2.57 -39.13 21.22
N VAL A 424 -3.11 -37.93 20.94
CA VAL A 424 -4.51 -37.59 21.17
C VAL A 424 -5.36 -38.04 19.99
N LYS A 425 -6.49 -38.70 20.24
CA LYS A 425 -7.38 -39.21 19.19
C LYS A 425 -7.85 -38.10 18.25
N GLY A 426 -7.78 -38.31 16.93
CA GLY A 426 -8.15 -37.34 15.90
C GLY A 426 -9.58 -36.81 16.05
N ASP A 427 -10.55 -37.64 16.51
CA ASP A 427 -11.93 -37.22 16.74
C ASP A 427 -12.06 -36.19 17.87
N SER A 428 -11.24 -36.31 18.91
CA SER A 428 -11.20 -35.31 20.00
C SER A 428 -10.65 -33.97 19.50
N ILE A 429 -9.61 -34.02 18.65
CA ILE A 429 -9.02 -32.85 17.99
C ILE A 429 -10.06 -32.19 17.06
N ARG A 430 -10.76 -32.99 16.22
CA ARG A 430 -11.80 -32.52 15.31
C ARG A 430 -12.96 -31.82 16.06
N SER A 431 -13.42 -32.43 17.15
CA SER A 431 -14.48 -31.85 18.01
C SER A 431 -14.05 -30.51 18.63
N ARG A 432 -12.78 -30.39 19.01
CA ARG A 432 -12.22 -29.14 19.54
C ARG A 432 -12.15 -28.05 18.47
N ILE A 433 -11.67 -28.37 17.27
CA ILE A 433 -11.59 -27.46 16.12
C ILE A 433 -13.00 -26.95 15.75
N GLN A 434 -14.02 -27.80 15.73
CA GLN A 434 -15.40 -27.38 15.46
C GLN A 434 -15.93 -26.38 16.49
N ARG A 435 -15.61 -26.58 17.78
CA ARG A 435 -15.95 -25.61 18.83
C ARG A 435 -15.27 -24.26 18.62
N ASP A 436 -13.99 -24.26 18.25
CA ASP A 436 -13.23 -23.02 17.99
C ASP A 436 -13.75 -22.30 16.75
N LYS A 437 -14.10 -23.03 15.67
CA LYS A 437 -14.77 -22.45 14.49
C LYS A 437 -16.10 -21.78 14.85
N ARG A 438 -16.94 -22.41 15.69
CA ARG A 438 -18.21 -21.82 16.14
C ARG A 438 -17.98 -20.55 16.98
N LYS A 439 -17.00 -20.54 17.89
CA LYS A 439 -16.62 -19.36 18.68
C LYS A 439 -16.08 -18.23 17.79
N ASN A 440 -15.22 -18.55 16.84
CA ASN A 440 -14.64 -17.55 15.92
C ASN A 440 -15.70 -16.99 14.97
N ASN A 441 -16.62 -17.82 14.46
CA ASN A 441 -17.74 -17.34 13.66
C ASN A 441 -18.70 -16.45 14.46
N ALA A 442 -19.00 -16.80 15.72
CA ALA A 442 -19.82 -15.95 16.58
C ALA A 442 -19.14 -14.60 16.88
N LYS A 443 -17.81 -14.61 17.14
CA LYS A 443 -17.02 -13.37 17.28
C LYS A 443 -16.97 -12.58 15.98
N ALA A 444 -16.76 -13.24 14.83
CA ALA A 444 -16.73 -12.56 13.52
C ALA A 444 -18.08 -11.93 13.17
N VAL A 445 -19.20 -12.58 13.52
CA VAL A 445 -20.55 -12.03 13.35
C VAL A 445 -20.76 -10.83 14.28
N SER A 446 -20.33 -10.90 15.55
CA SER A 446 -20.43 -9.77 16.47
C SER A 446 -19.55 -8.59 16.06
N VAL A 447 -18.32 -8.84 15.58
CA VAL A 447 -17.42 -7.80 15.05
C VAL A 447 -18.00 -7.21 13.77
N ARG A 448 -18.49 -8.03 12.82
CA ARG A 448 -19.17 -7.53 11.62
C ARG A 448 -20.41 -6.69 11.95
N LYS A 449 -21.18 -7.09 12.95
CA LYS A 449 -22.33 -6.32 13.42
C LYS A 449 -21.89 -4.99 14.04
N ALA A 450 -20.84 -4.99 14.87
CA ALA A 450 -20.25 -3.79 15.45
C ALA A 450 -19.58 -2.89 14.37
N ASP A 451 -18.94 -3.47 13.37
CA ASP A 451 -18.35 -2.72 12.24
C ASP A 451 -19.43 -2.19 11.28
N MET A 452 -20.54 -2.92 11.07
CA MET A 452 -21.72 -2.40 10.38
C MET A 452 -22.38 -1.26 11.18
N GLU A 453 -22.53 -1.43 12.48
CA GLU A 453 -23.05 -0.38 13.37
C GLU A 453 -22.11 0.85 13.41
N LYS A 454 -20.78 0.67 13.37
CA LYS A 454 -19.79 1.75 13.26
C LYS A 454 -19.85 2.43 11.90
N LYS A 455 -19.96 1.67 10.79
CA LYS A 455 -20.10 2.23 9.44
C LYS A 455 -21.41 3.00 9.26
N THR A 456 -22.49 2.56 9.88
CA THR A 456 -23.77 3.29 9.90
C THR A 456 -23.75 4.52 10.82
N MET A 457 -22.82 4.59 11.78
CA MET A 457 -22.71 5.72 12.72
C MET A 457 -21.60 6.73 12.35
N HIS A 458 -20.92 6.59 11.22
CA HIS A 458 -19.86 7.51 10.77
C HIS A 458 -18.75 7.81 11.80
N PHE A 459 -18.48 6.89 12.73
CA PHE A 459 -17.59 7.13 13.89
C PHE A 459 -16.11 7.39 13.52
N ASP A 460 -15.72 7.27 12.24
CA ASP A 460 -14.34 7.48 11.76
C ASP A 460 -14.31 7.98 10.29
N ASP A 461 -15.27 8.85 9.92
CA ASP A 461 -15.35 9.40 8.57
C ASP A 461 -14.32 10.52 8.39
N LYS A 462 -13.16 10.19 7.82
CA LYS A 462 -12.08 11.15 7.54
C LYS A 462 -12.41 12.13 6.43
N VAL A 463 -13.36 11.80 5.56
CA VAL A 463 -13.78 12.62 4.43
C VAL A 463 -14.82 13.65 4.87
N ASN A 464 -15.75 13.24 5.71
CA ASN A 464 -16.76 14.12 6.29
C ASN A 464 -16.84 13.98 7.82
N PRO A 465 -15.90 14.57 8.59
CA PRO A 465 -15.87 14.43 10.05
C PRO A 465 -17.14 14.91 10.75
N GLU A 466 -17.89 15.85 10.14
CA GLU A 466 -19.14 16.39 10.66
C GLU A 466 -20.28 15.36 10.63
N ALA A 467 -20.12 14.25 9.89
CA ALA A 467 -21.07 13.15 9.82
C ALA A 467 -21.35 12.51 11.19
N ILE A 468 -20.38 12.55 12.10
CA ILE A 468 -20.55 12.07 13.49
C ILE A 468 -21.62 12.89 14.22
N SER A 469 -21.59 14.20 14.06
CA SER A 469 -22.49 15.14 14.75
C SER A 469 -23.87 15.22 14.09
N PHE A 470 -23.93 15.03 12.76
CA PHE A 470 -25.13 15.23 11.94
C PHE A 470 -25.42 14.05 11.00
N PRO A 471 -25.51 12.80 11.48
CA PRO A 471 -25.61 11.61 10.62
C PRO A 471 -26.85 11.60 9.71
N VAL A 472 -28.01 12.09 10.20
CA VAL A 472 -29.25 12.17 9.43
C VAL A 472 -29.15 13.22 8.31
N ALA A 473 -28.54 14.37 8.61
CA ALA A 473 -28.31 15.42 7.63
C ALA A 473 -27.40 14.93 6.51
N VAL A 474 -26.27 14.28 6.85
CA VAL A 474 -25.32 13.72 5.87
C VAL A 474 -26.01 12.73 4.94
N GLU A 475 -26.84 11.83 5.46
CA GLU A 475 -27.55 10.85 4.63
C GLU A 475 -28.47 11.54 3.61
N ILE A 476 -29.16 12.61 4.01
CA ILE A 476 -30.03 13.40 3.12
C ILE A 476 -29.18 14.17 2.09
N GLU A 477 -28.09 14.80 2.52
CA GLU A 477 -27.15 15.54 1.67
C GLU A 477 -26.56 14.65 0.58
N GLU A 478 -26.07 13.46 0.97
CA GLU A 478 -25.52 12.48 0.04
C GLU A 478 -26.57 11.96 -0.96
N ARG A 479 -27.82 11.82 -0.52
CA ARG A 479 -28.92 11.46 -1.42
C ARG A 479 -29.21 12.54 -2.46
N ILE A 480 -29.24 13.80 -2.07
CA ILE A 480 -29.43 14.95 -2.98
C ILE A 480 -28.28 14.98 -3.99
N ILE A 481 -27.04 14.99 -3.52
CA ILE A 481 -25.86 15.03 -4.39
C ILE A 481 -25.86 13.82 -5.33
N GLY A 482 -26.11 12.62 -4.83
CA GLY A 482 -26.16 11.39 -5.62
C GLY A 482 -27.22 11.44 -6.74
N MET A 483 -28.40 12.06 -6.49
CA MET A 483 -29.44 12.27 -7.53
C MET A 483 -28.95 13.23 -8.60
N LEU A 484 -28.32 14.35 -8.24
CA LEU A 484 -27.78 15.31 -9.18
C LEU A 484 -26.67 14.72 -10.04
N LEU A 485 -25.79 13.89 -9.44
CA LEU A 485 -24.70 13.20 -10.14
C LEU A 485 -25.22 12.13 -11.12
N LEU A 486 -26.38 11.53 -10.83
CA LEU A 486 -26.98 10.51 -11.67
C LEU A 486 -27.84 11.13 -12.79
N PHE A 487 -28.54 12.22 -12.49
CA PHE A 487 -29.45 12.93 -13.38
C PHE A 487 -29.10 14.43 -13.41
N PRO A 488 -28.13 14.87 -14.21
CA PRO A 488 -27.69 16.25 -14.29
C PRO A 488 -28.82 17.26 -14.56
N ASP A 489 -29.82 16.87 -15.35
CA ASP A 489 -30.97 17.75 -15.68
C ASP A 489 -31.78 18.19 -14.46
N LEU A 490 -31.67 17.46 -13.34
CA LEU A 490 -32.34 17.83 -12.09
C LEU A 490 -31.78 19.11 -11.47
N TYR A 491 -30.55 19.54 -11.86
CA TYR A 491 -29.99 20.78 -11.30
C TYR A 491 -30.84 22.00 -11.55
N ALA A 492 -31.52 22.07 -12.73
CA ALA A 492 -32.43 23.15 -13.09
C ALA A 492 -33.68 23.22 -12.20
N LYS A 493 -33.94 22.21 -11.36
CA LYS A 493 -35.02 22.17 -10.37
C LYS A 493 -34.53 22.46 -8.94
N CYS A 494 -33.24 22.78 -8.79
CA CYS A 494 -32.59 23.06 -7.50
C CYS A 494 -32.48 24.57 -7.22
N ASP A 495 -33.19 25.44 -7.92
CA ASP A 495 -33.09 26.92 -7.76
C ASP A 495 -33.31 27.39 -6.31
N ALA A 496 -34.03 26.62 -5.51
CA ALA A 496 -34.32 26.91 -4.10
C ALA A 496 -33.27 26.34 -3.15
N LEU A 497 -32.18 25.69 -3.65
CA LEU A 497 -31.14 25.07 -2.84
C LEU A 497 -29.78 25.75 -3.09
N THR A 498 -29.14 26.18 -2.03
CA THR A 498 -27.82 26.83 -2.04
C THR A 498 -26.80 26.06 -1.22
N GLU A 499 -25.52 26.32 -1.40
CA GLU A 499 -24.48 25.74 -0.57
C GLU A 499 -24.71 25.96 0.93
N SER A 500 -25.33 27.11 1.29
CA SER A 500 -25.66 27.43 2.67
C SER A 500 -26.77 26.57 3.28
N ASP A 501 -27.51 25.80 2.51
CA ASP A 501 -28.56 24.91 3.01
C ASP A 501 -28.02 23.58 3.52
N PHE A 502 -26.77 23.23 3.17
CA PHE A 502 -26.08 22.05 3.65
C PHE A 502 -25.60 22.24 5.09
N VAL A 503 -25.66 21.17 5.87
CA VAL A 503 -25.23 21.14 7.27
C VAL A 503 -23.74 20.87 7.38
N THR A 504 -23.18 20.05 6.45
CA THR A 504 -21.77 19.67 6.47
C THR A 504 -20.96 20.41 5.41
N SER A 505 -19.74 20.79 5.79
CA SER A 505 -18.83 21.55 4.93
C SER A 505 -18.40 20.76 3.68
N PHE A 506 -18.20 19.45 3.81
CA PHE A 506 -17.87 18.58 2.68
C PHE A 506 -18.99 18.55 1.64
N SER A 507 -20.22 18.25 2.07
CA SER A 507 -21.37 18.18 1.16
C SER A 507 -21.68 19.54 0.49
N ALA A 508 -21.52 20.64 1.23
CA ALA A 508 -21.66 22.00 0.69
C ALA A 508 -20.63 22.27 -0.43
N ARG A 509 -19.36 21.90 -0.22
CA ARG A 509 -18.30 22.03 -1.24
C ARG A 509 -18.60 21.19 -2.48
N VAL A 510 -19.03 19.93 -2.30
CA VAL A 510 -19.38 19.02 -3.40
C VAL A 510 -20.55 19.58 -4.19
N PHE A 511 -21.62 20.00 -3.52
CA PHE A 511 -22.79 20.60 -4.17
C PHE A 511 -22.40 21.83 -5.01
N LYS A 512 -21.64 22.77 -4.44
CA LYS A 512 -21.12 23.95 -5.14
C LYS A 512 -20.35 23.59 -6.40
N ALA A 513 -19.42 22.64 -6.30
CA ALA A 513 -18.59 22.20 -7.41
C ALA A 513 -19.45 21.56 -8.53
N VAL A 514 -20.37 20.67 -8.17
CA VAL A 514 -21.26 19.99 -9.13
C VAL A 514 -22.18 20.98 -9.84
N ILE A 515 -22.80 21.92 -9.11
CA ILE A 515 -23.65 22.94 -9.72
C ILE A 515 -22.86 23.88 -10.64
N SER A 516 -21.62 24.24 -10.28
CA SER A 516 -20.75 25.03 -11.16
C SER A 516 -20.49 24.32 -12.50
N LEU A 517 -20.15 23.03 -12.45
CA LEU A 517 -19.94 22.23 -13.66
C LEU A 517 -21.17 22.19 -14.55
N TYR A 518 -22.35 21.97 -13.97
CA TYR A 518 -23.59 21.88 -14.75
C TYR A 518 -24.05 23.23 -15.34
N LYS A 519 -23.76 24.35 -14.67
CA LYS A 519 -23.95 25.69 -15.25
C LYS A 519 -23.08 25.93 -16.48
N ASP A 520 -21.91 25.34 -16.52
CA ASP A 520 -20.99 25.39 -17.66
C ASP A 520 -21.28 24.27 -18.70
N ASN A 521 -22.42 23.56 -18.59
CA ASN A 521 -22.80 22.39 -19.40
C ASN A 521 -21.79 21.25 -19.38
N ILE A 522 -21.01 21.10 -18.29
CA ILE A 522 -20.03 20.03 -18.10
C ILE A 522 -20.68 18.94 -17.24
N THR A 523 -20.87 17.77 -17.83
CA THR A 523 -21.40 16.58 -17.11
C THR A 523 -20.30 15.60 -16.71
N ASP A 524 -19.07 15.79 -17.20
CA ASP A 524 -17.92 14.97 -16.84
C ASP A 524 -17.38 15.38 -15.46
N LEU A 525 -17.34 14.42 -14.54
CA LEU A 525 -16.92 14.62 -13.15
C LEU A 525 -15.40 14.60 -12.96
N THR A 526 -14.63 14.39 -14.03
CA THR A 526 -13.15 14.29 -13.97
C THR A 526 -12.51 15.55 -13.39
N SER A 527 -13.10 16.72 -13.67
CA SER A 527 -12.63 18.01 -13.15
C SER A 527 -12.71 18.11 -11.62
N LEU A 528 -13.49 17.27 -10.95
CA LEU A 528 -13.52 17.20 -9.49
C LEU A 528 -12.18 16.74 -8.90
N ASN A 529 -11.38 15.96 -9.66
CA ASN A 529 -10.03 15.55 -9.23
C ASN A 529 -9.06 16.73 -9.04
N GLU A 530 -9.37 17.92 -9.58
CA GLU A 530 -8.57 19.14 -9.36
C GLU A 530 -8.84 19.79 -7.98
N SER A 531 -10.05 19.60 -7.44
CA SER A 531 -10.52 20.31 -6.25
C SER A 531 -10.73 19.40 -5.05
N PHE A 532 -10.73 18.09 -5.26
CA PHE A 532 -10.99 17.09 -4.24
C PHE A 532 -9.89 16.02 -4.20
N THR A 533 -9.61 15.50 -3.01
CA THR A 533 -8.67 14.38 -2.85
C THR A 533 -9.23 13.10 -3.47
N PRO A 534 -8.39 12.11 -3.79
CA PRO A 534 -8.86 10.83 -4.33
C PRO A 534 -9.88 10.11 -3.43
N GLU A 535 -9.79 10.29 -2.12
CA GLU A 535 -10.73 9.75 -1.13
C GLU A 535 -12.07 10.48 -1.20
N GLU A 536 -12.05 11.82 -1.30
CA GLU A 536 -13.23 12.64 -1.47
C GLU A 536 -13.93 12.33 -2.79
N VAL A 537 -13.19 12.24 -3.90
CA VAL A 537 -13.73 11.83 -5.21
C VAL A 537 -14.36 10.45 -5.15
N SER A 538 -13.72 9.48 -4.49
CA SER A 538 -14.29 8.15 -4.29
C SER A 538 -15.63 8.21 -3.54
N ARG A 539 -15.76 9.07 -2.52
CA ARG A 539 -17.02 9.27 -1.79
C ARG A 539 -18.10 9.87 -2.67
N ILE A 540 -17.73 10.80 -3.56
CA ILE A 540 -18.67 11.42 -4.52
C ILE A 540 -19.19 10.35 -5.50
N TYR A 541 -18.33 9.49 -6.04
CA TYR A 541 -18.75 8.38 -6.89
C TYR A 541 -19.62 7.35 -6.13
N ASP A 542 -19.32 7.06 -4.86
CA ASP A 542 -20.15 6.19 -4.01
C ASP A 542 -21.57 6.73 -3.82
N MET A 543 -21.75 8.06 -3.64
CA MET A 543 -23.07 8.71 -3.61
C MET A 543 -23.87 8.46 -4.88
N ARG A 544 -23.22 8.58 -6.06
CA ARG A 544 -23.84 8.29 -7.36
C ARG A 544 -24.27 6.83 -7.47
N PHE A 545 -23.40 5.89 -7.10
CA PHE A 545 -23.67 4.46 -7.17
C PHE A 545 -24.79 4.02 -6.24
N LYS A 546 -24.80 4.48 -4.99
CA LYS A 546 -25.88 4.20 -4.04
C LYS A 546 -27.26 4.62 -4.59
N ARG A 547 -27.32 5.71 -5.34
CA ARG A 547 -28.56 6.15 -5.97
C ARG A 547 -28.95 5.36 -7.22
N SER A 548 -27.99 4.87 -7.99
CA SER A 548 -28.26 4.05 -9.18
C SER A 548 -28.96 2.72 -8.88
N GLU A 549 -28.85 2.21 -7.66
CA GLU A 549 -29.54 1.02 -7.20
C GLU A 549 -31.02 1.25 -6.80
N LEU A 550 -31.44 2.52 -6.72
CA LEU A 550 -32.79 2.91 -6.30
C LEU A 550 -33.62 3.41 -7.49
N THR A 551 -34.91 3.12 -7.47
CA THR A 551 -35.86 3.51 -8.56
C THR A 551 -36.48 4.90 -8.39
N ALA A 552 -36.53 5.45 -7.16
CA ALA A 552 -37.15 6.74 -6.86
C ALA A 552 -36.12 7.88 -6.95
N ASN A 553 -35.81 8.32 -8.17
CA ASN A 553 -34.80 9.36 -8.45
C ASN A 553 -35.37 10.57 -9.24
N GLY A 554 -36.67 10.79 -9.23
CA GLY A 554 -37.33 11.91 -9.97
C GLY A 554 -37.39 13.22 -9.18
N VAL A 555 -38.00 14.23 -9.80
CA VAL A 555 -38.18 15.59 -9.24
C VAL A 555 -38.93 15.57 -7.89
N GLU A 556 -39.94 14.71 -7.75
CA GLU A 556 -40.69 14.56 -6.49
C GLU A 556 -39.78 14.09 -5.35
N ALA A 557 -39.00 13.04 -5.60
CA ALA A 557 -38.04 12.52 -4.62
C ALA A 557 -36.96 13.56 -4.23
N LEU A 558 -36.51 14.36 -5.20
CA LEU A 558 -35.56 15.45 -4.94
C LEU A 558 -36.17 16.52 -4.04
N ASN A 559 -37.40 16.97 -4.33
CA ASN A 559 -38.09 17.98 -3.53
C ASN A 559 -38.39 17.49 -2.10
N GLU A 560 -38.69 16.21 -1.92
CA GLU A 560 -38.86 15.59 -0.61
C GLU A 560 -37.55 15.67 0.19
N GLN A 561 -36.41 15.30 -0.42
CA GLN A 561 -35.10 15.36 0.25
C GLN A 561 -34.69 16.82 0.55
N ILE A 562 -34.95 17.77 -0.34
CA ILE A 562 -34.68 19.21 -0.08
C ILE A 562 -35.49 19.70 1.12
N SER A 563 -36.77 19.31 1.19
CA SER A 563 -37.63 19.67 2.33
C SER A 563 -37.18 19.04 3.63
N ALA A 564 -36.66 17.81 3.57
CA ALA A 564 -36.07 17.12 4.72
C ALA A 564 -34.75 17.78 5.17
N LEU A 565 -33.89 18.18 4.24
CA LEU A 565 -32.63 18.88 4.54
C LEU A 565 -32.89 20.21 5.26
N LYS A 566 -33.83 21.02 4.78
CA LYS A 566 -34.18 22.29 5.43
C LYS A 566 -34.62 22.09 6.88
N ARG A 567 -35.46 21.05 7.14
CA ARG A 567 -35.88 20.70 8.52
C ARG A 567 -34.72 20.28 9.41
N GLU A 568 -33.78 19.49 8.87
CA GLU A 568 -32.63 19.06 9.65
C GLU A 568 -31.64 20.21 9.92
N LYS A 569 -31.51 21.15 8.98
CA LYS A 569 -30.74 22.38 9.18
C LYS A 569 -31.29 23.24 10.31
N ASP A 570 -32.63 23.47 10.34
CA ASP A 570 -33.25 24.21 11.45
C ASP A 570 -32.99 23.56 12.80
N LYS A 571 -33.06 22.23 12.87
CA LYS A 571 -32.70 21.47 14.09
C LYS A 571 -31.22 21.59 14.45
N SER A 572 -30.33 21.58 13.48
CA SER A 572 -28.87 21.73 13.73
C SER A 572 -28.53 23.11 14.28
N GLN A 573 -29.15 24.16 13.74
CA GLN A 573 -28.99 25.53 14.22
C GLN A 573 -29.54 25.72 15.65
N ALA A 574 -30.67 25.06 15.97
CA ALA A 574 -31.22 25.06 17.32
C ALA A 574 -30.30 24.36 18.32
N LYS A 575 -29.67 23.24 17.93
CA LYS A 575 -28.66 22.54 18.75
C LYS A 575 -27.42 23.39 19.00
N THR A 576 -26.91 24.09 17.97
CA THR A 576 -25.71 24.92 18.09
C THR A 576 -25.93 26.18 18.95
N LYS A 577 -27.15 26.71 18.96
CA LYS A 577 -27.53 27.85 19.81
C LYS A 577 -27.68 27.48 21.30
N ASN A 578 -27.92 26.20 21.61
CA ASN A 578 -28.08 25.71 22.98
C ASN A 578 -26.77 25.21 23.63
N ILE A 579 -25.69 25.09 22.86
CA ILE A 579 -24.37 24.63 23.39
C ILE A 579 -23.48 25.87 23.48
N SER A 580 -23.50 26.53 24.62
CA SER A 580 -22.73 27.76 24.85
C SER A 580 -21.41 27.55 25.62
N SER A 581 -21.10 26.31 26.04
CA SER A 581 -19.85 25.99 26.73
C SER A 581 -19.31 24.59 26.42
N ASP A 582 -17.97 24.43 26.47
CA ASP A 582 -17.28 23.13 26.31
C ASP A 582 -17.69 22.10 27.38
N GLU A 583 -18.14 22.56 28.56
CA GLU A 583 -18.62 21.73 29.66
C GLU A 583 -19.95 21.04 29.32
N GLU A 584 -20.88 21.72 28.64
CA GLU A 584 -22.14 21.13 28.18
C GLU A 584 -21.93 20.10 27.07
N LEU A 585 -20.95 20.32 26.18
CA LEU A 585 -20.56 19.37 25.15
C LEU A 585 -19.97 18.08 25.77
N MET A 586 -19.08 18.21 26.77
CA MET A 586 -18.51 17.09 27.52
C MET A 586 -19.56 16.31 28.31
N ASN A 587 -20.53 16.99 28.89
CA ASN A 587 -21.65 16.36 29.60
C ASN A 587 -22.60 15.58 28.66
N LEU A 588 -22.88 16.12 27.47
CA LEU A 588 -23.67 15.43 26.43
C LEU A 588 -22.95 14.17 25.92
N ILE A 589 -21.64 14.24 25.70
CA ILE A 589 -20.80 13.10 25.31
C ILE A 589 -20.76 12.06 26.43
N SER A 590 -20.64 12.48 27.67
CA SER A 590 -20.64 11.60 28.86
C SER A 590 -21.99 10.89 29.07
N ASN A 591 -23.11 11.60 28.91
CA ASN A 591 -24.44 11.05 29.04
C ASN A 591 -24.79 10.09 27.88
N ALA A 592 -24.39 10.39 26.65
CA ALA A 592 -24.53 9.48 25.51
C ALA A 592 -23.68 8.21 25.64
N ARG A 593 -22.58 8.23 26.41
CA ARG A 593 -21.79 7.05 26.78
C ARG A 593 -22.48 6.22 27.85
N LYS A 594 -23.08 6.86 28.87
CA LYS A 594 -23.80 6.17 29.94
C LYS A 594 -25.07 5.47 29.46
N ASP A 595 -25.85 6.11 28.59
CA ASP A 595 -27.08 5.52 28.02
C ASP A 595 -26.79 4.32 27.09
N LYS A 596 -25.55 4.13 26.65
CA LYS A 596 -25.12 3.01 25.81
C LYS A 596 -24.30 1.95 26.55
N GLY A 597 -24.14 2.03 27.85
CA GLY A 597 -23.46 1.01 28.68
C GLY A 597 -21.97 0.84 28.32
N ILE A 598 -21.33 1.85 27.81
CA ILE A 598 -19.88 1.86 27.49
C ILE A 598 -19.18 2.63 28.61
N ASN A 599 -18.57 1.88 29.56
CA ASN A 599 -17.63 2.41 30.54
C ASN A 599 -16.29 2.73 29.91
#